data_82f26f2e9d5ce3baf1eb8ff31cb7223f
#
_entry.id   82f26f2e9d5ce3baf1eb8ff31cb7223f
#
_cell.length_a   1.000
_cell.length_b   1.000
_cell.length_c   1.000
_cell.angle_alpha   90.00
_cell.angle_beta   90.00
_cell.angle_gamma   90.00
#
_symmetry.space_group_name_H-M   'P 1'
#
loop_
_entity.id
_entity.type
_entity.pdbx_description
1 polymer ?
#
loop_
_entity_poly.entity_id
_entity_poly.type
_entity_poly.pdbx_seq_one_letter_code
_entity_poly.pdbx_strand_id
1 'polypeptide(L)'
;MKNELSRRLSAATKAFLAAAMILVTLAISAVAQGPEMQQQIQQSIAANQQRLAHYTWQEQQTVSLKGEVKSQTLYQVQMGPDGKPQKTQLSAPPPPPSGRRMKEHIIEKKEGELKEYAEQISELVHSYVPPNPQKMQQAFQQGSGSLSRAGAGTVQLAFPNYNMQGDSMKLIINTGDKGIQSVDVSSYLNNDPKDAVTFTAQFSKLPDGTNYMSSATVNGEKEHLTIQIQNMNYQPL
;
A
#
# COMPACT_ATOMS: atom_id res chain seq x y z
N MET A 1 -26.57 7.38 -6.73
CA MET A 1 -25.53 8.29 -6.26
C MET A 1 -24.43 7.61 -5.46
N LYS A 2 -24.73 6.90 -4.38
CA LYS A 2 -23.70 6.09 -3.66
C LYS A 2 -22.94 5.10 -4.56
N ASN A 3 -23.56 4.61 -5.62
CA ASN A 3 -22.96 3.61 -6.52
C ASN A 3 -21.93 4.16 -7.51
N GLU A 4 -22.14 5.38 -8.00
CA GLU A 4 -21.17 6.00 -8.90
C GLU A 4 -19.92 6.42 -8.13
N LEU A 5 -20.09 6.99 -6.94
CA LEU A 5 -19.00 7.30 -6.04
C LEU A 5 -18.23 6.02 -5.66
N SER A 6 -18.95 4.96 -5.30
CA SER A 6 -18.36 3.65 -5.01
C SER A 6 -17.60 3.06 -6.21
N ARG A 7 -18.16 3.14 -7.42
CA ARG A 7 -17.50 2.66 -8.64
C ARG A 7 -16.27 3.50 -9.02
N ARG A 8 -16.37 4.83 -8.90
CA ARG A 8 -15.29 5.75 -9.27
C ARG A 8 -14.15 5.74 -8.25
N LEU A 9 -14.48 5.69 -6.94
CA LEU A 9 -13.51 5.47 -5.88
C LEU A 9 -12.87 4.08 -5.99
N SER A 10 -13.65 3.05 -6.34
CA SER A 10 -13.13 1.69 -6.60
C SER A 10 -12.19 1.64 -7.81
N ALA A 11 -12.38 2.49 -8.83
CA ALA A 11 -11.46 2.56 -9.97
C ALA A 11 -10.14 3.23 -9.59
N ALA A 12 -10.18 4.32 -8.82
CA ALA A 12 -8.98 4.99 -8.30
C ALA A 12 -8.21 4.09 -7.34
N THR A 13 -8.92 3.35 -6.47
CA THR A 13 -8.31 2.40 -5.53
C THR A 13 -7.85 1.10 -6.19
N LYS A 14 -8.34 0.72 -7.39
CA LYS A 14 -7.78 -0.40 -8.15
C LYS A 14 -6.31 -0.21 -8.52
N ALA A 15 -5.89 1.02 -8.77
CA ALA A 15 -4.49 1.37 -9.01
C ALA A 15 -3.63 1.26 -7.74
N PHE A 16 -4.25 1.38 -6.56
CA PHE A 16 -3.56 1.49 -5.28
C PHE A 16 -2.75 0.25 -4.88
N LEU A 17 -3.13 -0.93 -5.35
CA LEU A 17 -2.57 -2.18 -4.83
C LEU A 17 -1.61 -2.91 -5.73
N ALA A 18 -1.50 -2.53 -6.97
CA ALA A 18 -0.53 -3.18 -7.87
C ALA A 18 0.92 -3.01 -7.39
N ALA A 19 1.21 -1.96 -6.62
CA ALA A 19 2.56 -1.66 -6.16
C ALA A 19 2.90 -2.17 -4.75
N ALA A 20 1.91 -2.38 -3.88
CA ALA A 20 2.16 -2.77 -2.49
C ALA A 20 2.67 -4.21 -2.30
N MET A 21 2.62 -5.04 -3.34
CA MET A 21 3.03 -6.43 -3.27
C MET A 21 4.48 -6.72 -3.65
N ILE A 22 5.24 -5.73 -4.07
CA ILE A 22 6.67 -5.94 -4.33
C ILE A 22 7.41 -5.83 -3.01
N LEU A 23 7.62 -6.96 -2.40
CA LEU A 23 8.26 -7.09 -1.10
C LEU A 23 9.74 -6.92 -1.16
N VAL A 24 10.20 -6.01 -0.36
CA VAL A 24 11.61 -5.84 -0.04
C VAL A 24 11.95 -6.74 1.14
N THR A 25 12.60 -7.87 0.90
CA THR A 25 13.37 -8.55 1.94
C THR A 25 14.70 -7.83 2.07
N LEU A 26 14.74 -6.69 2.76
CA LEU A 26 15.96 -5.93 2.96
C LEU A 26 16.69 -6.32 4.22
N ALA A 27 17.88 -6.71 4.01
CA ALA A 27 18.78 -7.17 5.03
C ALA A 27 19.39 -6.03 5.82
N ILE A 28 19.45 -6.23 7.11
CA ILE A 28 20.24 -5.48 8.09
C ILE A 28 21.74 -5.48 7.74
N SER A 29 22.19 -6.36 6.88
CA SER A 29 23.58 -6.46 6.42
C SER A 29 23.91 -5.54 5.23
N ALA A 30 22.95 -4.84 4.65
CA ALA A 30 23.17 -3.98 3.48
C ALA A 30 24.05 -2.75 3.76
N VAL A 31 24.26 -2.39 5.01
CA VAL A 31 25.14 -1.28 5.39
C VAL A 31 26.64 -1.64 5.24
N ALA A 32 26.97 -2.94 5.18
CA ALA A 32 28.36 -3.40 5.18
C ALA A 32 28.78 -4.23 3.96
N GLN A 33 27.86 -4.62 3.07
CA GLN A 33 28.17 -5.58 1.99
C GLN A 33 27.60 -5.12 0.64
N GLY A 34 28.45 -4.92 -0.33
CA GLY A 34 28.23 -4.34 -1.65
C GLY A 34 27.27 -5.07 -2.62
N PRO A 35 27.57 -5.06 -3.92
CA PRO A 35 26.65 -5.44 -5.02
C PRO A 35 26.01 -6.83 -4.90
N GLU A 36 26.67 -7.80 -4.25
CA GLU A 36 26.11 -9.14 -4.06
C GLU A 36 24.83 -9.17 -3.22
N MET A 37 24.76 -8.33 -2.20
CA MET A 37 23.55 -8.24 -1.35
C MET A 37 22.37 -7.67 -2.10
N GLN A 38 22.57 -6.67 -2.95
CA GLN A 38 21.51 -6.11 -3.80
C GLN A 38 20.93 -7.19 -4.74
N GLN A 39 21.81 -8.00 -5.30
CA GLN A 39 21.41 -9.10 -6.18
C GLN A 39 20.63 -10.18 -5.43
N GLN A 40 21.04 -10.56 -4.22
CA GLN A 40 20.32 -11.51 -3.35
C GLN A 40 18.92 -10.98 -2.97
N ILE A 41 18.80 -9.70 -2.67
CA ILE A 41 17.52 -9.06 -2.35
C ILE A 41 16.59 -9.10 -3.58
N GLN A 42 17.07 -8.73 -4.76
CA GLN A 42 16.28 -8.78 -5.99
C GLN A 42 15.83 -10.20 -6.31
N GLN A 43 16.70 -11.20 -6.14
CA GLN A 43 16.35 -12.61 -6.33
C GLN A 43 15.30 -13.07 -5.33
N SER A 44 15.40 -12.67 -4.06
CA SER A 44 14.43 -13.00 -3.02
C SER A 44 13.04 -12.38 -3.32
N ILE A 45 13.01 -11.13 -3.78
CA ILE A 45 11.78 -10.47 -4.21
C ILE A 45 11.15 -11.22 -5.39
N ALA A 46 11.94 -11.50 -6.43
CA ALA A 46 11.45 -12.22 -7.60
C ALA A 46 10.92 -13.62 -7.24
N ALA A 47 11.65 -14.34 -6.39
CA ALA A 47 11.22 -15.66 -5.90
C ALA A 47 9.92 -15.58 -5.09
N ASN A 48 9.75 -14.54 -4.27
CA ASN A 48 8.50 -14.34 -3.52
C ASN A 48 7.32 -13.99 -4.45
N GLN A 49 7.54 -13.16 -5.46
CA GLN A 49 6.53 -12.86 -6.48
C GLN A 49 6.11 -14.11 -7.25
N GLN A 50 7.07 -14.96 -7.64
CA GLN A 50 6.78 -16.23 -8.29
C GLN A 50 5.95 -17.15 -7.41
N ARG A 51 6.28 -17.27 -6.10
CA ARG A 51 5.46 -18.05 -5.16
C ARG A 51 4.06 -17.48 -5.03
N LEU A 52 3.94 -16.16 -4.84
CA LEU A 52 2.64 -15.50 -4.71
C LEU A 52 1.77 -15.65 -5.97
N ALA A 53 2.39 -15.79 -7.16
CA ALA A 53 1.69 -16.03 -8.41
C ALA A 53 0.95 -17.38 -8.47
N HIS A 54 1.30 -18.32 -7.58
CA HIS A 54 0.60 -19.60 -7.43
C HIS A 54 -0.60 -19.54 -6.47
N TYR A 55 -0.99 -18.33 -6.03
CA TYR A 55 -2.10 -18.13 -5.13
C TYR A 55 -3.16 -17.22 -5.75
N THR A 56 -4.38 -17.50 -5.37
CA THR A 56 -5.50 -16.57 -5.47
C THR A 56 -5.96 -16.21 -4.07
N TRP A 57 -6.51 -15.00 -3.87
CA TRP A 57 -6.97 -14.55 -2.56
C TRP A 57 -8.14 -13.59 -2.68
N GLN A 58 -8.76 -13.31 -1.56
CA GLN A 58 -9.79 -12.29 -1.47
C GLN A 58 -9.22 -11.00 -0.89
N GLU A 59 -9.60 -9.88 -1.48
CA GLU A 59 -9.29 -8.56 -1.00
C GLU A 59 -10.57 -7.81 -0.67
N GLN A 60 -10.70 -7.43 0.60
CA GLN A 60 -11.74 -6.51 1.03
C GLN A 60 -11.19 -5.09 1.08
N GLN A 61 -11.88 -4.19 0.40
CA GLN A 61 -11.54 -2.78 0.34
C GLN A 61 -12.68 -1.97 0.95
N THR A 62 -12.36 -1.17 1.97
CA THR A 62 -13.32 -0.28 2.64
C THR A 62 -12.86 1.15 2.48
N VAL A 63 -13.73 2.01 1.97
CA VAL A 63 -13.49 3.45 1.83
C VAL A 63 -14.43 4.18 2.78
N SER A 64 -13.85 4.98 3.66
CA SER A 64 -14.58 5.82 4.61
C SER A 64 -14.26 7.30 4.36
N LEU A 65 -15.25 8.15 4.53
CA LEU A 65 -15.13 9.60 4.45
C LEU A 65 -15.72 10.21 5.70
N LYS A 66 -14.92 11.01 6.42
CA LYS A 66 -15.34 11.62 7.71
C LYS A 66 -15.85 10.58 8.71
N GLY A 67 -15.19 9.41 8.76
CA GLY A 67 -15.54 8.30 9.64
C GLY A 67 -16.74 7.46 9.19
N GLU A 68 -17.45 7.85 8.13
CA GLU A 68 -18.56 7.05 7.58
C GLU A 68 -18.09 6.15 6.44
N VAL A 69 -18.43 4.87 6.49
CA VAL A 69 -18.17 3.93 5.40
C VAL A 69 -19.01 4.32 4.18
N LYS A 70 -18.36 4.65 3.08
CA LYS A 70 -18.98 5.01 1.80
C LYS A 70 -19.03 3.85 0.83
N SER A 71 -18.02 2.99 0.86
CA SER A 71 -18.03 1.75 0.07
C SER A 71 -17.28 0.64 0.78
N GLN A 72 -17.75 -0.57 0.54
CA GLN A 72 -17.08 -1.81 0.91
C GLN A 72 -17.19 -2.75 -0.29
N THR A 73 -16.05 -3.19 -0.80
CA THR A 73 -16.00 -4.01 -2.01
C THR A 73 -15.11 -5.22 -1.76
N LEU A 74 -15.57 -6.38 -2.17
CA LEU A 74 -14.83 -7.63 -2.11
C LEU A 74 -14.38 -8.01 -3.53
N TYR A 75 -13.11 -8.32 -3.67
CA TYR A 75 -12.50 -8.77 -4.91
C TYR A 75 -11.92 -10.17 -4.76
N GLN A 76 -12.00 -10.95 -5.82
CA GLN A 76 -11.09 -12.07 -6.05
C GLN A 76 -9.86 -11.53 -6.76
N VAL A 77 -8.69 -11.90 -6.28
CA VAL A 77 -7.40 -11.40 -6.80
C VAL A 77 -6.52 -12.57 -7.19
N GLN A 78 -5.84 -12.44 -8.30
CA GLN A 78 -4.78 -13.34 -8.75
C GLN A 78 -3.68 -12.54 -9.44
N MET A 79 -2.47 -13.08 -9.51
CA MET A 79 -1.41 -12.44 -10.27
C MET A 79 -1.60 -12.66 -11.76
N GLY A 80 -1.54 -11.58 -12.53
CA GLY A 80 -1.56 -11.64 -13.98
C GLY A 80 -0.20 -12.05 -14.56
N PRO A 81 -0.15 -12.36 -15.87
CA PRO A 81 1.09 -12.73 -16.55
C PRO A 81 2.12 -11.59 -16.60
N ASP A 82 1.68 -10.36 -16.39
CA ASP A 82 2.52 -9.15 -16.28
C ASP A 82 3.08 -8.93 -14.85
N GLY A 83 2.82 -9.89 -13.93
CA GLY A 83 3.23 -9.80 -12.53
C GLY A 83 2.42 -8.79 -11.70
N LYS A 84 1.29 -8.29 -12.23
CA LYS A 84 0.41 -7.37 -11.51
C LYS A 84 -0.85 -8.07 -11.02
N PRO A 85 -1.40 -7.68 -9.85
CA PRO A 85 -2.66 -8.22 -9.36
C PRO A 85 -3.82 -7.87 -10.30
N GLN A 86 -4.54 -8.90 -10.73
CA GLN A 86 -5.79 -8.77 -11.46
C GLN A 86 -6.95 -8.99 -10.48
N LYS A 87 -7.92 -8.06 -10.49
CA LYS A 87 -9.03 -8.06 -9.55
C LYS A 87 -10.35 -8.23 -10.26
N THR A 88 -11.12 -9.23 -9.81
CA THR A 88 -12.51 -9.45 -10.21
C THR A 88 -13.41 -9.13 -9.02
N GLN A 89 -14.34 -8.20 -9.20
CA GLN A 89 -15.27 -7.83 -8.14
C GLN A 89 -16.27 -8.95 -7.87
N LEU A 90 -16.34 -9.40 -6.60
CA LEU A 90 -17.28 -10.45 -6.14
C LEU A 90 -18.57 -9.86 -5.58
N SER A 91 -18.51 -8.69 -4.93
CA SER A 91 -19.70 -8.05 -4.37
C SER A 91 -20.42 -7.24 -5.44
N ALA A 92 -21.75 -7.43 -5.55
CA ALA A 92 -22.57 -6.57 -6.38
C ALA A 92 -22.53 -5.12 -5.84
N PRO A 93 -22.45 -4.10 -6.71
CA PRO A 93 -22.57 -2.72 -6.26
C PRO A 93 -23.96 -2.52 -5.64
N PRO A 94 -24.09 -1.74 -4.54
CA PRO A 94 -25.39 -1.42 -3.98
C PRO A 94 -26.26 -0.68 -5.02
N PRO A 95 -27.60 -0.86 -5.04
CA PRO A 95 -28.47 -0.23 -6.02
C PRO A 95 -28.48 1.31 -5.92
N PRO A 96 -28.66 2.04 -7.04
CA PRO A 96 -28.68 3.50 -7.03
C PRO A 96 -29.83 4.04 -6.19
N PRO A 97 -29.64 5.08 -5.37
CA PRO A 97 -30.73 5.75 -4.68
C PRO A 97 -31.64 6.46 -5.70
N SER A 98 -32.92 6.23 -5.61
CA SER A 98 -33.92 6.90 -6.41
C SER A 98 -34.16 8.33 -5.90
N GLY A 99 -33.95 9.33 -6.76
CA GLY A 99 -34.58 10.64 -6.62
C GLY A 99 -33.75 11.88 -6.36
N ARG A 100 -33.94 12.86 -7.26
CA ARG A 100 -33.76 14.32 -7.24
C ARG A 100 -32.61 14.91 -8.03
N ARG A 101 -32.96 15.36 -9.23
CA ARG A 101 -32.08 15.98 -10.26
C ARG A 101 -31.37 17.28 -9.86
N MET A 102 -31.77 18.03 -8.86
CA MET A 102 -31.15 19.32 -8.50
C MET A 102 -29.92 19.24 -7.61
N LYS A 103 -29.67 18.09 -6.96
CA LYS A 103 -28.46 17.85 -6.17
C LYS A 103 -27.32 17.19 -6.97
N GLU A 104 -27.62 16.73 -8.18
CA GLU A 104 -26.69 15.92 -8.98
C GLU A 104 -25.41 16.67 -9.33
N HIS A 105 -25.49 17.91 -9.77
CA HIS A 105 -24.32 18.66 -10.25
C HIS A 105 -23.30 19.02 -9.13
N ILE A 106 -23.78 19.37 -7.93
CA ILE A 106 -22.89 19.64 -6.77
C ILE A 106 -22.24 18.34 -6.28
N ILE A 107 -22.95 17.24 -6.41
CA ILE A 107 -22.50 15.92 -5.99
C ILE A 107 -21.50 15.37 -6.98
N GLU A 108 -21.74 15.49 -8.29
CA GLU A 108 -20.77 15.10 -9.33
C GLU A 108 -19.44 15.84 -9.20
N LYS A 109 -19.48 17.15 -8.89
CA LYS A 109 -18.27 17.94 -8.66
C LYS A 109 -17.48 17.42 -7.44
N LYS A 110 -18.16 17.20 -6.31
CA LYS A 110 -17.51 16.66 -5.10
C LYS A 110 -17.00 15.24 -5.28
N GLU A 111 -17.69 14.42 -6.06
CA GLU A 111 -17.23 13.08 -6.43
C GLU A 111 -15.97 13.14 -7.30
N GLY A 112 -15.91 14.10 -8.23
CA GLY A 112 -14.71 14.35 -9.04
C GLY A 112 -13.51 14.77 -8.21
N GLU A 113 -13.69 15.74 -7.31
CA GLU A 113 -12.66 16.24 -6.40
C GLU A 113 -12.13 15.12 -5.48
N LEU A 114 -13.01 14.29 -4.94
CA LEU A 114 -12.63 13.18 -4.08
C LEU A 114 -11.91 12.07 -4.85
N LYS A 115 -12.31 11.82 -6.09
CA LYS A 115 -11.62 10.87 -6.97
C LYS A 115 -10.19 11.35 -7.27
N GLU A 116 -10.04 12.60 -7.67
CA GLU A 116 -8.73 13.19 -7.92
C GLU A 116 -7.84 13.14 -6.68
N TYR A 117 -8.39 13.45 -5.51
CA TYR A 117 -7.67 13.34 -4.25
C TYR A 117 -7.22 11.90 -3.95
N ALA A 118 -8.08 10.92 -4.18
CA ALA A 118 -7.71 9.51 -4.01
C ALA A 118 -6.65 9.05 -5.02
N GLU A 119 -6.67 9.56 -6.24
CA GLU A 119 -5.64 9.31 -7.25
C GLU A 119 -4.30 9.92 -6.84
N GLN A 120 -4.26 11.17 -6.38
CA GLN A 120 -3.05 11.81 -5.85
C GLN A 120 -2.46 11.05 -4.66
N ILE A 121 -3.29 10.60 -3.72
CA ILE A 121 -2.87 9.73 -2.62
C ILE A 121 -2.27 8.43 -3.14
N SER A 122 -2.91 7.81 -4.12
CA SER A 122 -2.41 6.57 -4.74
C SER A 122 -1.02 6.76 -5.35
N GLU A 123 -0.83 7.81 -6.13
CA GLU A 123 0.47 8.15 -6.72
C GLU A 123 1.54 8.41 -5.65
N LEU A 124 1.17 9.14 -4.58
CA LEU A 124 2.05 9.39 -3.47
C LEU A 124 2.51 8.09 -2.81
N VAL A 125 1.58 7.19 -2.46
CA VAL A 125 1.92 5.89 -1.84
C VAL A 125 2.79 5.04 -2.78
N HIS A 126 2.51 5.04 -4.08
CA HIS A 126 3.35 4.35 -5.07
C HIS A 126 4.80 4.86 -5.13
N SER A 127 5.06 6.10 -4.73
CA SER A 127 6.41 6.63 -4.65
C SER A 127 7.23 6.08 -3.47
N TYR A 128 6.56 5.47 -2.48
CA TYR A 128 7.18 4.84 -1.31
C TYR A 128 7.20 3.32 -1.38
N VAL A 129 6.21 2.71 -2.04
CA VAL A 129 6.03 1.26 -2.04
C VAL A 129 5.94 0.72 -3.48
N PRO A 130 6.85 -0.16 -3.88
CA PRO A 130 7.92 -0.78 -3.08
C PRO A 130 9.04 0.23 -2.75
N PRO A 131 9.66 0.12 -1.55
CA PRO A 131 10.79 0.97 -1.20
C PRO A 131 11.94 0.82 -2.20
N ASN A 132 12.55 1.93 -2.60
CA ASN A 132 13.65 1.92 -3.55
C ASN A 132 14.98 1.57 -2.84
N PRO A 133 15.62 0.42 -3.15
CA PRO A 133 16.82 -0.03 -2.47
C PRO A 133 18.01 0.96 -2.61
N GLN A 134 18.10 1.63 -3.76
CA GLN A 134 19.19 2.59 -4.02
C GLN A 134 19.03 3.84 -3.16
N LYS A 135 17.80 4.38 -3.04
CA LYS A 135 17.53 5.51 -2.15
C LYS A 135 17.82 5.16 -0.70
N MET A 136 17.42 3.97 -0.26
CA MET A 136 17.69 3.50 1.10
C MET A 136 19.21 3.39 1.36
N GLN A 137 19.95 2.83 0.43
CA GLN A 137 21.40 2.76 0.52
C GLN A 137 22.05 4.15 0.59
N GLN A 138 21.61 5.07 -0.25
CA GLN A 138 22.08 6.46 -0.24
C GLN A 138 21.78 7.14 1.11
N ALA A 139 20.57 6.95 1.65
CA ALA A 139 20.19 7.50 2.94
C ALA A 139 21.12 6.99 4.07
N PHE A 140 21.49 5.72 4.07
CA PHE A 140 22.46 5.18 5.03
C PHE A 140 23.85 5.77 4.83
N GLN A 141 24.33 5.87 3.59
CA GLN A 141 25.65 6.45 3.28
C GLN A 141 25.75 7.92 3.69
N GLN A 142 24.65 8.66 3.56
CA GLN A 142 24.55 10.07 3.94
C GLN A 142 24.26 10.28 5.44
N GLY A 143 24.05 9.21 6.21
CA GLY A 143 23.73 9.29 7.63
C GLY A 143 22.31 9.76 7.94
N SER A 144 21.42 9.86 6.94
CA SER A 144 20.01 10.19 7.12
C SER A 144 19.15 8.94 7.41
N GLY A 145 19.58 7.75 6.97
CA GLY A 145 18.97 6.48 7.34
C GLY A 145 19.45 6.00 8.72
N SER A 146 18.58 5.38 9.48
CA SER A 146 18.92 4.82 10.79
C SER A 146 18.42 3.38 10.95
N LEU A 147 19.15 2.61 11.75
CA LEU A 147 18.81 1.26 12.15
C LEU A 147 18.69 1.24 13.68
N SER A 148 17.59 0.74 14.19
CA SER A 148 17.37 0.58 15.63
C SER A 148 16.68 -0.75 15.93
N ARG A 149 16.79 -1.22 17.18
CA ARG A 149 16.05 -2.40 17.65
C ARG A 149 14.59 -2.01 17.88
N ALA A 150 13.65 -2.74 17.26
CA ALA A 150 12.21 -2.51 17.42
C ALA A 150 11.56 -3.45 18.43
N GLY A 151 12.22 -4.61 18.72
CA GLY A 151 11.72 -5.63 19.64
C GLY A 151 12.59 -6.87 19.63
N ALA A 152 12.12 -7.96 20.26
CA ALA A 152 12.79 -9.23 20.20
C ALA A 152 12.76 -9.77 18.76
N GLY A 153 13.94 -9.98 18.17
CA GLY A 153 14.06 -10.50 16.80
C GLY A 153 13.59 -9.55 15.70
N THR A 154 13.41 -8.26 15.99
CA THR A 154 13.01 -7.27 15.01
C THR A 154 13.88 -6.01 15.04
N VAL A 155 14.06 -5.41 13.88
CA VAL A 155 14.75 -4.13 13.72
C VAL A 155 13.87 -3.16 12.92
N GLN A 156 14.05 -1.90 13.20
CA GLN A 156 13.45 -0.80 12.47
C GLN A 156 14.50 -0.11 11.62
N LEU A 157 14.19 0.04 10.34
CA LEU A 157 14.86 0.98 9.46
C LEU A 157 14.00 2.25 9.38
N ALA A 158 14.60 3.40 9.55
CA ALA A 158 13.88 4.67 9.45
C ALA A 158 14.62 5.63 8.49
N PHE A 159 13.85 6.25 7.62
CA PHE A 159 14.31 7.13 6.55
C PHE A 159 13.52 8.45 6.63
N PRO A 160 13.97 9.43 7.40
CA PRO A 160 13.42 10.79 7.35
C PRO A 160 13.80 11.46 6.02
N ASN A 161 12.89 12.27 5.49
CA ASN A 161 13.05 12.96 4.21
C ASN A 161 13.34 11.98 3.04
N TYR A 162 12.57 10.89 2.98
CA TYR A 162 12.80 9.83 2.00
C TYR A 162 12.55 10.27 0.56
N ASN A 163 11.44 10.95 0.30
CA ASN A 163 11.08 11.50 -1.02
C ASN A 163 11.04 13.03 -1.02
N MET A 164 10.65 13.64 0.09
CA MET A 164 10.53 15.07 0.24
C MET A 164 10.85 15.52 1.67
N GLN A 165 11.14 16.80 1.85
CA GLN A 165 11.44 17.34 3.17
C GLN A 165 10.24 17.18 4.11
N GLY A 166 10.46 16.64 5.32
CA GLY A 166 9.44 16.46 6.34
C GLY A 166 8.64 15.16 6.22
N ASP A 167 8.85 14.35 5.20
CA ASP A 167 8.28 13.01 5.13
C ASP A 167 9.11 11.98 5.92
N SER A 168 8.58 10.79 6.06
CA SER A 168 9.33 9.66 6.61
C SER A 168 8.79 8.33 6.15
N MET A 169 9.70 7.35 6.03
CA MET A 169 9.36 5.96 5.85
C MET A 169 10.04 5.11 6.93
N LYS A 170 9.29 4.17 7.52
CA LYS A 170 9.81 3.20 8.49
C LYS A 170 9.46 1.79 8.03
N LEU A 171 10.39 0.87 8.24
CA LEU A 171 10.22 -0.54 7.94
C LEU A 171 10.54 -1.34 9.20
N ILE A 172 9.67 -2.27 9.59
CA ILE A 172 9.96 -3.27 10.61
C ILE A 172 10.30 -4.57 9.92
N ILE A 173 11.47 -5.12 10.25
CA ILE A 173 12.02 -6.33 9.63
C ILE A 173 12.29 -7.37 10.69
N ASN A 174 11.86 -8.60 10.46
CA ASN A 174 12.23 -9.76 11.27
C ASN A 174 13.68 -10.17 10.96
N THR A 175 14.51 -10.30 11.99
CA THR A 175 15.93 -10.63 11.82
C THR A 175 16.18 -12.10 11.50
N GLY A 176 15.26 -13.00 11.84
CA GLY A 176 15.38 -14.42 11.59
C GLY A 176 15.21 -14.77 10.12
N ASP A 177 14.10 -14.37 9.55
CA ASP A 177 13.72 -14.72 8.17
C ASP A 177 13.91 -13.58 7.16
N LYS A 178 14.40 -12.42 7.61
CA LYS A 178 14.61 -11.21 6.79
C LYS A 178 13.33 -10.64 6.16
N GLY A 179 12.15 -11.07 6.61
CA GLY A 179 10.86 -10.62 6.10
C GLY A 179 10.46 -9.27 6.68
N ILE A 180 9.82 -8.43 5.84
CA ILE A 180 9.15 -7.22 6.30
C ILE A 180 7.92 -7.62 7.10
N GLN A 181 7.71 -6.97 8.24
CA GLN A 181 6.52 -7.09 9.07
C GLN A 181 5.58 -5.90 8.91
N SER A 182 6.14 -4.68 8.80
CA SER A 182 5.34 -3.50 8.50
C SER A 182 6.11 -2.46 7.70
N VAL A 183 5.34 -1.62 7.01
CA VAL A 183 5.78 -0.38 6.36
C VAL A 183 4.89 0.74 6.88
N ASP A 184 5.50 1.80 7.38
CA ASP A 184 4.81 3.01 7.82
C ASP A 184 5.37 4.20 7.07
N VAL A 185 4.50 4.99 6.46
CA VAL A 185 4.83 6.22 5.73
C VAL A 185 4.03 7.37 6.31
N SER A 186 4.70 8.48 6.54
CA SER A 186 4.09 9.78 6.83
C SER A 186 4.57 10.79 5.80
N SER A 187 3.65 11.40 5.09
CA SER A 187 3.93 12.34 4.00
C SER A 187 2.80 13.35 3.85
N TYR A 188 2.78 14.10 2.75
CA TYR A 188 1.76 15.09 2.47
C TYR A 188 1.63 15.35 0.96
N LEU A 189 0.49 15.85 0.53
CA LEU A 189 0.22 16.22 -0.86
C LEU A 189 0.54 17.70 -1.13
N ASN A 190 0.75 18.03 -2.40
CA ASN A 190 0.84 19.39 -2.92
C ASN A 190 1.85 20.32 -2.20
N ASN A 191 2.91 19.76 -1.59
CA ASN A 191 3.86 20.47 -0.75
C ASN A 191 3.19 21.23 0.42
N ASP A 192 2.01 20.80 0.86
CA ASP A 192 1.27 21.36 2.00
C ASP A 192 1.28 20.36 3.18
N PRO A 193 2.06 20.59 4.25
CA PRO A 193 2.07 19.70 5.42
C PRO A 193 0.71 19.55 6.12
N LYS A 194 -0.26 20.44 5.84
CA LYS A 194 -1.63 20.31 6.35
C LYS A 194 -2.45 19.27 5.57
N ASP A 195 -2.03 18.94 4.34
CA ASP A 195 -2.62 17.87 3.55
C ASP A 195 -1.86 16.56 3.81
N ALA A 196 -1.79 16.18 5.09
CA ALA A 196 -1.05 15.02 5.54
C ALA A 196 -1.66 13.72 5.01
N VAL A 197 -0.79 12.80 4.61
CA VAL A 197 -1.14 11.44 4.20
C VAL A 197 -0.30 10.45 5.00
N THR A 198 -0.97 9.48 5.61
CA THR A 198 -0.31 8.35 6.26
C THR A 198 -0.65 7.04 5.55
N PHE A 199 0.32 6.16 5.47
CA PHE A 199 0.14 4.81 4.96
C PHE A 199 0.81 3.82 5.90
N THR A 200 0.06 2.78 6.29
CA THR A 200 0.58 1.66 7.08
C THR A 200 0.20 0.37 6.38
N ALA A 201 1.16 -0.52 6.18
CA ALA A 201 0.93 -1.88 5.69
C ALA A 201 1.49 -2.90 6.68
N GLN A 202 0.74 -3.98 6.91
CA GLN A 202 1.15 -5.13 7.70
C GLN A 202 1.36 -6.33 6.78
N PHE A 203 2.37 -7.13 7.09
CA PHE A 203 2.72 -8.31 6.31
C PHE A 203 2.65 -9.57 7.16
N SER A 204 2.27 -10.66 6.53
CA SER A 204 2.17 -11.99 7.11
C SER A 204 2.75 -13.03 6.16
N LYS A 205 2.89 -14.26 6.64
CA LYS A 205 3.41 -15.38 5.84
C LYS A 205 2.37 -16.48 5.69
N LEU A 206 2.33 -17.02 4.49
CA LEU A 206 1.64 -18.29 4.23
C LEU A 206 2.46 -19.46 4.80
N PRO A 207 1.87 -20.66 4.94
CA PRO A 207 2.55 -21.83 5.48
C PRO A 207 3.84 -22.23 4.72
N ASP A 208 3.92 -21.94 3.43
CA ASP A 208 5.10 -22.20 2.59
C ASP A 208 6.19 -21.10 2.72
N GLY A 209 5.98 -20.11 3.60
CA GLY A 209 6.88 -18.99 3.82
C GLY A 209 6.71 -17.84 2.82
N THR A 210 5.73 -17.92 1.90
CA THR A 210 5.41 -16.79 1.00
C THR A 210 4.92 -15.61 1.81
N ASN A 211 5.59 -14.48 1.66
CA ASN A 211 5.24 -13.24 2.34
C ASN A 211 4.19 -12.47 1.53
N TYR A 212 3.17 -11.95 2.21
CA TYR A 212 2.08 -11.21 1.61
C TYR A 212 1.65 -10.04 2.51
N MET A 213 1.09 -9.01 1.90
CA MET A 213 0.46 -7.91 2.64
C MET A 213 -0.87 -8.41 3.19
N SER A 214 -1.00 -8.48 4.50
CA SER A 214 -2.25 -8.91 5.17
C SER A 214 -3.27 -7.78 5.25
N SER A 215 -2.79 -6.56 5.52
CA SER A 215 -3.64 -5.38 5.57
C SER A 215 -2.88 -4.11 5.21
N ALA A 216 -3.60 -3.09 4.76
CA ALA A 216 -3.08 -1.74 4.63
C ALA A 216 -4.15 -0.70 4.98
N THR A 217 -3.70 0.44 5.49
CA THR A 217 -4.55 1.60 5.78
C THR A 217 -3.88 2.85 5.24
N VAL A 218 -4.65 3.66 4.55
CA VAL A 218 -4.23 4.98 4.06
C VAL A 218 -5.20 6.01 4.62
N ASN A 219 -4.67 7.10 5.17
CA ASN A 219 -5.47 8.24 5.61
C ASN A 219 -5.01 9.49 4.88
N GLY A 220 -5.95 10.24 4.35
CA GLY A 220 -5.76 11.58 3.81
C GLY A 220 -6.54 12.59 4.66
N GLU A 221 -5.81 13.48 5.34
CA GLU A 221 -6.37 14.36 6.36
C GLU A 221 -7.30 15.42 5.78
N LYS A 222 -6.98 16.02 4.65
CA LYS A 222 -7.73 17.12 4.05
C LYS A 222 -9.20 16.79 3.79
N GLU A 223 -9.45 15.62 3.23
CA GLU A 223 -10.81 15.16 2.94
C GLU A 223 -11.34 14.19 3.99
N HIS A 224 -10.56 13.91 5.05
CA HIS A 224 -10.86 12.86 6.04
C HIS A 224 -11.16 11.51 5.37
N LEU A 225 -10.36 11.18 4.35
CA LEU A 225 -10.47 9.94 3.59
C LEU A 225 -9.67 8.84 4.28
N THR A 226 -10.30 7.70 4.52
CA THR A 226 -9.60 6.49 4.95
C THR A 226 -9.89 5.36 3.97
N ILE A 227 -8.84 4.71 3.49
CA ILE A 227 -8.92 3.50 2.65
C ILE A 227 -8.28 2.36 3.44
N GLN A 228 -9.07 1.32 3.71
CA GLN A 228 -8.59 0.11 4.36
C GLN A 228 -8.66 -1.05 3.39
N ILE A 229 -7.63 -1.88 3.42
CA ILE A 229 -7.47 -3.06 2.59
C ILE A 229 -7.15 -4.22 3.51
N GLN A 230 -7.83 -5.35 3.28
CA GLN A 230 -7.59 -6.59 3.98
C GLN A 230 -7.52 -7.73 2.98
N ASN A 231 -6.40 -8.44 2.95
CA ASN A 231 -6.20 -9.63 2.13
C ASN A 231 -6.38 -10.88 2.96
N MET A 232 -7.21 -11.81 2.47
CA MET A 232 -7.60 -13.02 3.19
C MET A 232 -7.85 -14.18 2.23
N ASN A 233 -8.07 -15.37 2.80
CA ASN A 233 -8.51 -16.56 2.06
C ASN A 233 -7.60 -16.92 0.89
N TYR A 234 -6.29 -16.95 1.14
CA TYR A 234 -5.30 -17.39 0.17
C TYR A 234 -5.48 -18.88 -0.13
N GLN A 235 -5.57 -19.21 -1.41
CA GLN A 235 -5.72 -20.57 -1.91
C GLN A 235 -4.72 -20.82 -3.05
N PRO A 236 -4.05 -21.98 -3.09
CA PRO A 236 -3.24 -22.37 -4.23
C PRO A 236 -4.10 -22.45 -5.51
N LEU A 237 -3.53 -22.07 -6.64
CA LEU A 237 -4.13 -22.20 -7.99
C LEU A 237 -3.99 -23.63 -8.47
#